data_c3f2f3d8fd7d68c907c0ba6a5257e902
#
_entry.id   c3f2f3d8fd7d68c907c0ba6a5257e902
#
_cell.length_a   1.000
_cell.length_b   1.000
_cell.length_c   1.000
_cell.angle_alpha   90.00
_cell.angle_beta   90.00
_cell.angle_gamma   90.00
#
_symmetry.space_group_name_H-M   'P 1'
#
loop_
_entity.id
_entity.type
_entity.pdbx_description
1 polymer ?
#
loop_
_entity_poly.entity_id
_entity_poly.type
_entity_poly.pdbx_seq_one_letter_code
_entity_poly.pdbx_strand_id
1 'polypeptide(L)'
;GPSICHLLGVKNSQKLAIDDRGVQPGIGTHGIKLMSMDMLLSNPDSPVMWTEEAEASAVWVSTMESTALRELVADTDWGDLDFLLIDMPPGSDRIDNIRSLIPELAGVVEITIPSLLSQHIVSKSIAKNNKMKVPIIGLVENMAGYTCPHCEKEGPLFEGEDVENLAKQKNIPYLGKIPFDTRIGLKTDSGSLYYTDNKDSVTGKAISSVVDKILKSIK
;
A
#
# COMPACT_ATOMS: atom_id res chain seq x y z
N GLY A 1 -1.66 -11.28 -3.14
CA GLY A 1 -2.93 -11.10 -3.83
C GLY A 1 -3.65 -9.88 -3.29
N PRO A 2 -4.66 -9.38 -3.96
CA PRO A 2 -5.39 -8.21 -3.54
C PRO A 2 -6.16 -8.51 -2.23
N SER A 3 -5.94 -7.71 -1.18
CA SER A 3 -6.53 -7.92 0.15
C SER A 3 -7.21 -6.67 0.71
N ILE A 4 -7.17 -5.57 -0.04
CA ILE A 4 -7.67 -4.27 0.42
C ILE A 4 -9.19 -4.29 0.70
N CYS A 5 -9.96 -5.08 -0.07
CA CYS A 5 -11.39 -5.25 0.15
C CYS A 5 -11.66 -5.85 1.52
N HIS A 6 -10.94 -6.91 1.87
CA HIS A 6 -11.06 -7.56 3.17
C HIS A 6 -10.66 -6.62 4.30
N LEU A 7 -9.52 -5.92 4.17
CA LEU A 7 -9.02 -4.95 5.14
C LEU A 7 -10.03 -3.84 5.44
N LEU A 8 -10.77 -3.37 4.43
CA LEU A 8 -11.75 -2.30 4.56
C LEU A 8 -13.19 -2.79 4.78
N GLY A 9 -13.37 -4.09 5.01
CA GLY A 9 -14.68 -4.70 5.31
C GLY A 9 -15.65 -4.70 4.13
N VAL A 10 -15.15 -4.58 2.89
CA VAL A 10 -15.97 -4.68 1.69
C VAL A 10 -16.10 -6.15 1.29
N LYS A 11 -17.33 -6.61 1.16
CA LYS A 11 -17.59 -7.99 0.72
C LYS A 11 -17.32 -8.10 -0.78
N ASN A 12 -16.48 -9.05 -1.19
CA ASN A 12 -16.15 -9.33 -2.60
C ASN A 12 -17.37 -9.72 -3.47
N SER A 13 -18.52 -10.01 -2.85
CA SER A 13 -19.78 -10.30 -3.55
C SER A 13 -20.53 -9.05 -4.03
N GLN A 14 -20.07 -7.84 -3.69
CA GLN A 14 -20.62 -6.63 -4.25
C GLN A 14 -20.20 -6.53 -5.72
N LYS A 15 -21.11 -6.88 -6.64
CA LYS A 15 -20.91 -6.62 -8.06
C LYS A 15 -20.71 -5.12 -8.25
N LEU A 16 -19.69 -4.78 -9.02
CA LEU A 16 -19.46 -3.38 -9.41
C LEU A 16 -20.71 -2.88 -10.15
N ALA A 17 -21.29 -1.79 -9.65
CA ALA A 17 -22.33 -1.10 -10.37
C ALA A 17 -21.69 -0.17 -11.42
N ILE A 18 -22.32 -0.07 -12.58
CA ILE A 18 -21.90 0.85 -13.64
C ILE A 18 -23.09 1.75 -13.92
N ASP A 19 -22.89 3.05 -13.91
CA ASP A 19 -23.87 4.05 -14.28
C ASP A 19 -23.30 5.01 -15.36
N ASP A 20 -24.02 6.08 -15.68
CA ASP A 20 -23.62 7.05 -16.70
C ASP A 20 -22.31 7.79 -16.38
N ARG A 21 -21.85 7.76 -15.15
CA ARG A 21 -20.63 8.40 -14.68
C ARG A 21 -19.42 7.45 -14.66
N GLY A 22 -19.66 6.15 -14.78
CA GLY A 22 -18.62 5.13 -14.79
C GLY A 22 -18.85 4.02 -13.79
N VAL A 23 -17.76 3.32 -13.45
CA VAL A 23 -17.77 2.22 -12.47
C VAL A 23 -17.86 2.81 -11.06
N GLN A 24 -18.84 2.34 -10.28
CA GLN A 24 -18.99 2.81 -8.90
C GLN A 24 -18.02 2.07 -7.98
N PRO A 25 -17.20 2.81 -7.18
CA PRO A 25 -16.27 2.20 -6.24
C PRO A 25 -17.01 1.48 -5.11
N GLY A 26 -16.38 0.46 -4.54
CA GLY A 26 -16.82 -0.10 -3.28
C GLY A 26 -16.69 0.92 -2.16
N ILE A 27 -17.59 0.86 -1.18
CA ILE A 27 -17.54 1.73 0.00
C ILE A 27 -17.16 0.88 1.20
N GLY A 28 -15.98 1.11 1.69
CA GLY A 28 -15.44 0.46 2.87
C GLY A 28 -15.73 1.21 4.17
N THR A 29 -15.13 0.74 5.22
CA THR A 29 -15.21 1.35 6.56
C THR A 29 -14.89 2.84 6.50
N HIS A 30 -15.62 3.65 7.25
CA HIS A 30 -15.52 5.12 7.29
C HIS A 30 -15.78 5.83 5.94
N GLY A 31 -16.47 5.19 5.00
CA GLY A 31 -16.79 5.79 3.71
C GLY A 31 -15.60 5.85 2.74
N ILE A 32 -14.55 5.09 3.00
CA ILE A 32 -13.39 5.01 2.09
C ILE A 32 -13.84 4.34 0.79
N LYS A 33 -13.71 5.07 -0.32
CA LYS A 33 -13.92 4.53 -1.66
C LYS A 33 -12.77 3.63 -2.03
N LEU A 34 -13.03 2.48 -2.62
CA LEU A 34 -11.98 1.57 -3.06
C LEU A 34 -12.31 0.88 -4.37
N MET A 35 -11.26 0.58 -5.11
CA MET A 35 -11.28 -0.32 -6.25
C MET A 35 -10.15 -1.33 -6.11
N SER A 36 -10.43 -2.58 -6.42
CA SER A 36 -9.47 -3.67 -6.33
C SER A 36 -9.77 -4.72 -7.41
N MET A 37 -8.72 -5.38 -7.87
CA MET A 37 -8.86 -6.52 -8.77
C MET A 37 -9.75 -7.64 -8.19
N ASP A 38 -9.79 -7.78 -6.86
CA ASP A 38 -10.69 -8.70 -6.17
C ASP A 38 -12.16 -8.50 -6.52
N MET A 39 -12.57 -7.25 -6.77
CA MET A 39 -13.96 -6.90 -7.08
C MET A 39 -14.37 -7.32 -8.49
N LEU A 40 -13.40 -7.64 -9.35
CA LEU A 40 -13.59 -8.11 -10.71
C LEU A 40 -13.64 -9.65 -10.80
N LEU A 41 -13.28 -10.35 -9.73
CA LEU A 41 -13.26 -11.80 -9.71
C LEU A 41 -14.66 -12.37 -9.48
N SER A 42 -15.00 -13.42 -10.23
CA SER A 42 -16.28 -14.13 -10.09
C SER A 42 -16.38 -14.90 -8.77
N ASN A 43 -15.22 -15.29 -8.22
CA ASN A 43 -15.09 -16.04 -6.99
C ASN A 43 -13.92 -15.47 -6.18
N PRO A 44 -14.10 -15.18 -4.87
CA PRO A 44 -13.04 -14.66 -4.01
C PRO A 44 -11.79 -15.54 -3.94
N ASP A 45 -11.94 -16.84 -4.10
CA ASP A 45 -10.84 -17.80 -4.06
C ASP A 45 -10.15 -17.99 -5.42
N SER A 46 -10.63 -17.31 -6.46
CA SER A 46 -10.00 -17.38 -7.78
C SER A 46 -8.69 -16.58 -7.79
N PRO A 47 -7.61 -17.14 -8.33
CA PRO A 47 -6.40 -16.36 -8.55
C PRO A 47 -6.66 -15.25 -9.57
N VAL A 48 -6.01 -14.11 -9.41
CA VAL A 48 -5.96 -13.08 -10.45
C VAL A 48 -5.11 -13.63 -11.60
N MET A 49 -5.76 -14.05 -12.67
CA MET A 49 -5.11 -14.55 -13.88
C MET A 49 -5.26 -13.51 -14.99
N TRP A 50 -4.15 -13.05 -15.53
CA TRP A 50 -4.13 -12.08 -16.62
C TRP A 50 -4.41 -12.71 -17.99
N THR A 51 -4.26 -14.02 -18.10
CA THR A 51 -4.59 -14.81 -19.30
C THR A 51 -4.95 -16.23 -18.90
N GLU A 52 -5.83 -16.88 -19.66
CA GLU A 52 -6.11 -18.33 -19.54
C GLU A 52 -5.01 -19.18 -20.19
N GLU A 53 -4.14 -18.58 -21.01
CA GLU A 53 -3.07 -19.25 -21.71
C GLU A 53 -1.79 -19.25 -20.87
N ALA A 54 -1.30 -20.43 -20.51
CA ALA A 54 -0.08 -20.64 -19.73
C ALA A 54 1.21 -20.15 -20.43
N GLU A 55 1.15 -19.78 -21.70
CA GLU A 55 2.27 -19.37 -22.54
C GLU A 55 2.29 -17.86 -22.87
N ALA A 56 1.46 -17.05 -22.19
CA ALA A 56 1.44 -15.61 -22.45
C ALA A 56 2.82 -14.98 -22.18
N SER A 57 3.33 -14.23 -23.13
CA SER A 57 4.61 -13.55 -22.98
C SER A 57 4.54 -12.51 -21.84
N ALA A 58 5.68 -12.24 -21.18
CA ALA A 58 5.76 -11.22 -20.14
C ALA A 58 5.29 -9.84 -20.62
N VAL A 59 5.43 -9.53 -21.89
CA VAL A 59 4.94 -8.28 -22.52
C VAL A 59 3.42 -8.23 -22.52
N TRP A 60 2.74 -9.34 -22.84
CA TRP A 60 1.27 -9.43 -22.80
C TRP A 60 0.74 -9.22 -21.38
N VAL A 61 1.31 -9.91 -20.40
CA VAL A 61 0.91 -9.79 -19.00
C VAL A 61 1.08 -8.34 -18.52
N SER A 62 2.22 -7.69 -18.81
CA SER A 62 2.47 -6.30 -18.47
C SER A 62 1.48 -5.33 -19.13
N THR A 63 1.09 -5.59 -20.37
CA THR A 63 0.10 -4.78 -21.09
C THR A 63 -1.28 -4.91 -20.47
N MET A 64 -1.70 -6.12 -20.12
CA MET A 64 -3.00 -6.36 -19.46
C MET A 64 -3.05 -5.74 -18.07
N GLU A 65 -1.98 -5.87 -17.28
CA GLU A 65 -1.87 -5.19 -15.98
C GLU A 65 -1.99 -3.67 -16.12
N SER A 66 -1.34 -3.08 -17.11
CA SER A 66 -1.39 -1.64 -17.36
C SER A 66 -2.78 -1.18 -17.80
N THR A 67 -3.47 -2.01 -18.62
CA THR A 67 -4.84 -1.73 -19.06
C THR A 67 -5.80 -1.80 -17.89
N ALA A 68 -5.74 -2.86 -17.08
CA ALA A 68 -6.58 -2.99 -15.89
C ALA A 68 -6.35 -1.86 -14.89
N LEU A 69 -5.10 -1.45 -14.66
CA LEU A 69 -4.81 -0.30 -13.82
C LEU A 69 -5.43 0.99 -14.36
N ARG A 70 -5.35 1.19 -15.68
CA ARG A 70 -5.99 2.35 -16.32
C ARG A 70 -7.49 2.35 -16.10
N GLU A 71 -8.16 1.23 -16.35
CA GLU A 71 -9.60 1.08 -16.13
C GLU A 71 -9.97 1.34 -14.67
N LEU A 72 -9.23 0.76 -13.72
CA LEU A 72 -9.46 0.98 -12.29
C LEU A 72 -9.32 2.45 -11.87
N VAL A 73 -8.42 3.19 -12.50
CA VAL A 73 -8.16 4.59 -12.14
C VAL A 73 -9.07 5.54 -12.91
N ALA A 74 -9.22 5.33 -14.24
CA ALA A 74 -9.86 6.30 -15.13
C ALA A 74 -11.37 6.09 -15.27
N ASP A 75 -11.85 4.83 -15.20
CA ASP A 75 -13.25 4.51 -15.44
C ASP A 75 -14.09 4.49 -14.15
N THR A 76 -13.43 4.64 -12.99
CA THR A 76 -14.10 4.70 -11.70
C THR A 76 -14.59 6.11 -11.39
N ASP A 77 -15.88 6.22 -11.01
CA ASP A 77 -16.44 7.47 -10.49
C ASP A 77 -15.98 7.73 -9.06
N TRP A 78 -14.77 8.26 -8.95
CA TRP A 78 -14.21 8.61 -7.65
C TRP A 78 -14.92 9.78 -6.98
N GLY A 79 -15.61 10.66 -7.76
CA GLY A 79 -16.13 11.93 -7.26
C GLY A 79 -15.02 12.79 -6.65
N ASP A 80 -15.36 13.62 -5.66
CA ASP A 80 -14.38 14.45 -4.97
C ASP A 80 -13.56 13.61 -3.99
N LEU A 81 -12.23 13.69 -4.11
CA LEU A 81 -11.27 13.03 -3.24
C LEU A 81 -10.28 14.03 -2.67
N ASP A 82 -10.00 13.92 -1.37
CA ASP A 82 -8.83 14.60 -0.77
C ASP A 82 -7.53 13.87 -1.13
N PHE A 83 -7.57 12.53 -1.20
CA PHE A 83 -6.43 11.66 -1.48
C PHE A 83 -6.83 10.45 -2.30
N LEU A 84 -6.01 10.08 -3.27
CA LEU A 84 -6.01 8.77 -3.93
C LEU A 84 -4.76 8.01 -3.51
N LEU A 85 -4.94 6.89 -2.81
CA LEU A 85 -3.86 5.99 -2.40
C LEU A 85 -3.82 4.79 -3.32
N ILE A 86 -2.64 4.48 -3.85
CA ILE A 86 -2.41 3.33 -4.72
C ILE A 86 -1.51 2.36 -4.00
N ASP A 87 -2.06 1.22 -3.58
CA ASP A 87 -1.30 0.11 -3.00
C ASP A 87 -0.56 -0.64 -4.10
N MET A 88 0.76 -0.56 -4.07
CA MET A 88 1.63 -1.15 -5.08
C MET A 88 2.12 -2.52 -4.62
N PRO A 89 2.11 -3.52 -5.51
CA PRO A 89 2.78 -4.78 -5.21
C PRO A 89 4.30 -4.57 -5.05
N PRO A 90 4.98 -5.49 -4.35
CA PRO A 90 6.41 -5.37 -4.14
C PRO A 90 7.18 -5.36 -5.46
N GLY A 91 8.25 -4.58 -5.50
CA GLY A 91 9.11 -4.41 -6.68
C GLY A 91 9.00 -3.03 -7.30
N SER A 92 10.00 -2.70 -8.11
CA SER A 92 10.14 -1.35 -8.68
C SER A 92 9.48 -1.15 -10.05
N ASP A 93 8.93 -2.21 -10.67
CA ASP A 93 8.69 -2.19 -12.13
C ASP A 93 7.38 -1.52 -12.55
N ARG A 94 6.47 -1.28 -11.61
CA ARG A 94 5.11 -0.80 -11.92
C ARG A 94 4.90 0.71 -11.78
N ILE A 95 5.85 1.42 -11.19
CA ILE A 95 5.75 2.88 -11.04
C ILE A 95 5.69 3.62 -12.38
N ASP A 96 6.30 3.05 -13.42
CA ASP A 96 6.25 3.58 -14.79
C ASP A 96 4.81 3.71 -15.29
N ASN A 97 4.00 2.68 -15.05
CA ASN A 97 2.59 2.63 -15.45
C ASN A 97 1.77 3.66 -14.69
N ILE A 98 1.95 3.75 -13.36
CA ILE A 98 1.26 4.74 -12.52
C ILE A 98 1.59 6.16 -12.99
N ARG A 99 2.86 6.47 -13.19
CA ARG A 99 3.27 7.80 -13.61
C ARG A 99 2.75 8.19 -14.99
N SER A 100 2.61 7.23 -15.90
CA SER A 100 2.03 7.50 -17.22
C SER A 100 0.54 7.85 -17.14
N LEU A 101 -0.17 7.31 -16.14
CA LEU A 101 -1.59 7.57 -15.89
C LEU A 101 -1.81 8.81 -15.05
N ILE A 102 -0.94 9.05 -14.07
CA ILE A 102 -1.02 10.18 -13.13
C ILE A 102 0.31 10.95 -13.19
N PRO A 103 0.49 11.85 -14.16
CA PRO A 103 1.74 12.61 -14.33
C PRO A 103 2.10 13.48 -13.12
N GLU A 104 1.09 14.00 -12.43
CA GLU A 104 1.21 14.86 -11.24
C GLU A 104 1.09 14.05 -9.94
N LEU A 105 1.76 12.90 -9.88
CA LEU A 105 1.81 12.09 -8.68
C LEU A 105 2.46 12.89 -7.54
N ALA A 106 1.76 13.04 -6.41
CA ALA A 106 2.28 13.75 -5.24
C ALA A 106 3.58 13.13 -4.70
N GLY A 107 3.70 11.82 -4.78
CA GLY A 107 4.93 11.09 -4.47
C GLY A 107 4.69 9.67 -4.00
N VAL A 108 5.76 9.00 -3.64
CA VAL A 108 5.74 7.63 -3.12
C VAL A 108 6.20 7.60 -1.67
N VAL A 109 5.57 6.75 -0.88
CA VAL A 109 6.03 6.36 0.46
C VAL A 109 6.66 4.99 0.34
N GLU A 110 7.95 4.90 0.62
CA GLU A 110 8.67 3.63 0.66
C GLU A 110 8.50 2.99 2.03
N ILE A 111 8.26 1.69 2.06
CA ILE A 111 8.07 0.93 3.30
C ILE A 111 9.04 -0.24 3.31
N THR A 112 9.78 -0.40 4.41
CA THR A 112 10.68 -1.54 4.62
C THR A 112 10.55 -2.07 6.03
N ILE A 113 11.03 -3.30 6.24
CA ILE A 113 11.28 -3.85 7.57
C ILE A 113 12.78 -3.78 7.88
N PRO A 114 13.22 -3.82 9.14
CA PRO A 114 14.65 -3.78 9.51
C PRO A 114 15.35 -5.11 9.20
N SER A 115 15.40 -5.48 7.92
CA SER A 115 16.06 -6.66 7.38
C SER A 115 16.92 -6.26 6.18
N LEU A 116 18.13 -6.75 6.09
CA LEU A 116 19.07 -6.44 5.00
C LEU A 116 18.47 -6.69 3.62
N LEU A 117 17.76 -7.80 3.44
CA LEU A 117 17.13 -8.14 2.17
C LEU A 117 16.06 -7.12 1.78
N SER A 118 15.18 -6.75 2.72
CA SER A 118 14.12 -5.77 2.47
C SER A 118 14.70 -4.39 2.17
N GLN A 119 15.72 -3.97 2.91
CA GLN A 119 16.42 -2.71 2.67
C GLN A 119 17.11 -2.69 1.30
N HIS A 120 17.66 -3.83 0.85
CA HIS A 120 18.24 -3.94 -0.49
C HIS A 120 17.17 -3.77 -1.58
N ILE A 121 15.99 -4.39 -1.41
CA ILE A 121 14.86 -4.26 -2.36
C ILE A 121 14.39 -2.81 -2.43
N VAL A 122 14.16 -2.18 -1.27
CA VAL A 122 13.72 -0.78 -1.20
C VAL A 122 14.78 0.18 -1.75
N SER A 123 16.06 -0.10 -1.55
CA SER A 123 17.14 0.68 -2.16
C SER A 123 17.07 0.72 -3.68
N LYS A 124 16.67 -0.40 -4.32
CA LYS A 124 16.45 -0.45 -5.77
C LYS A 124 15.22 0.37 -6.19
N SER A 125 14.13 0.30 -5.40
CA SER A 125 12.93 1.10 -5.63
C SER A 125 13.26 2.60 -5.57
N ILE A 126 13.93 3.05 -4.51
CA ILE A 126 14.39 4.43 -4.33
C ILE A 126 15.24 4.88 -5.54
N ALA A 127 16.20 4.06 -5.96
CA ALA A 127 17.07 4.39 -7.10
C ALA A 127 16.26 4.54 -8.40
N LYS A 128 15.26 3.68 -8.62
CA LYS A 128 14.36 3.78 -9.79
C LYS A 128 13.50 5.04 -9.72
N ASN A 129 12.87 5.32 -8.58
CA ASN A 129 12.05 6.50 -8.39
C ASN A 129 12.84 7.79 -8.64
N ASN A 130 14.07 7.87 -8.13
CA ASN A 130 14.99 8.99 -8.40
C ASN A 130 15.32 9.12 -9.89
N LYS A 131 15.64 8.01 -10.57
CA LYS A 131 15.91 8.01 -12.01
C LYS A 131 14.71 8.52 -12.81
N MET A 132 13.50 8.17 -12.39
CA MET A 132 12.27 8.58 -13.03
C MET A 132 11.76 9.96 -12.58
N LYS A 133 12.44 10.59 -11.65
CA LYS A 133 12.04 11.87 -11.04
C LYS A 133 10.64 11.80 -10.40
N VAL A 134 10.31 10.66 -9.79
CA VAL A 134 9.12 10.52 -8.95
C VAL A 134 9.47 11.04 -7.56
N PRO A 135 8.72 11.98 -6.99
CA PRO A 135 8.97 12.47 -5.65
C PRO A 135 8.90 11.35 -4.62
N ILE A 136 9.86 11.29 -3.70
CA ILE A 136 9.84 10.34 -2.58
C ILE A 136 9.49 11.13 -1.33
N ILE A 137 8.28 10.89 -0.81
CA ILE A 137 7.76 11.52 0.40
C ILE A 137 8.60 11.09 1.62
N GLY A 138 9.01 9.83 1.66
CA GLY A 138 9.94 9.33 2.65
C GLY A 138 9.87 7.82 2.86
N LEU A 139 10.65 7.36 3.83
CA LEU A 139 10.81 5.95 4.19
C LEU A 139 10.16 5.67 5.55
N VAL A 140 9.32 4.65 5.62
CA VAL A 140 8.71 4.11 6.85
C VAL A 140 9.38 2.78 7.20
N GLU A 141 9.75 2.63 8.44
CA GLU A 141 10.19 1.35 9.01
C GLU A 141 8.99 0.64 9.63
N ASN A 142 8.56 -0.45 9.01
CA ASN A 142 7.49 -1.29 9.52
C ASN A 142 8.06 -2.47 10.33
N MET A 143 7.31 -2.97 11.28
CA MET A 143 7.72 -4.07 12.18
C MET A 143 9.05 -3.76 12.90
N ALA A 144 9.21 -2.50 13.34
CA ALA A 144 10.44 -1.96 13.92
C ALA A 144 10.80 -2.50 15.31
N GLY A 145 10.06 -3.46 15.80
CA GLY A 145 10.21 -4.11 17.08
C GLY A 145 8.90 -4.69 17.53
N TYR A 146 8.92 -5.39 18.64
CA TYR A 146 7.78 -6.06 19.24
C TYR A 146 7.71 -5.75 20.72
N THR A 147 6.56 -5.36 21.20
CA THR A 147 6.29 -5.23 22.63
C THR A 147 5.63 -6.50 23.14
N CYS A 148 6.27 -7.17 24.07
CA CYS A 148 5.73 -8.40 24.66
C CYS A 148 4.43 -8.11 25.42
N PRO A 149 3.30 -8.74 25.12
CA PRO A 149 2.03 -8.47 25.81
C PRO A 149 2.00 -8.95 27.27
N HIS A 150 2.97 -9.78 27.68
CA HIS A 150 3.03 -10.33 29.04
C HIS A 150 3.91 -9.53 29.99
N CYS A 151 5.02 -8.96 29.47
CA CYS A 151 5.99 -8.26 30.32
C CYS A 151 6.31 -6.84 29.84
N GLU A 152 5.66 -6.39 28.78
CA GLU A 152 5.79 -5.06 28.15
C GLU A 152 7.22 -4.69 27.73
N LYS A 153 8.14 -5.65 27.71
CA LYS A 153 9.50 -5.44 27.21
C LYS A 153 9.49 -5.34 25.71
N GLU A 154 10.16 -4.34 25.19
CA GLU A 154 10.42 -4.17 23.78
C GLU A 154 11.66 -4.98 23.38
N GLY A 155 11.62 -5.57 22.18
CA GLY A 155 12.72 -6.28 21.58
C GLY A 155 12.69 -6.18 20.06
N PRO A 156 13.82 -6.40 19.38
CA PRO A 156 13.86 -6.43 17.93
C PRO A 156 13.15 -7.68 17.40
N LEU A 157 12.46 -7.55 16.28
CA LEU A 157 11.96 -8.69 15.50
C LEU A 157 12.97 -9.18 14.46
N PHE A 158 13.85 -8.28 14.03
CA PHE A 158 14.87 -8.55 13.02
C PHE A 158 16.20 -8.00 13.49
N GLU A 159 17.27 -8.75 13.24
CA GLU A 159 18.65 -8.31 13.42
C GLU A 159 19.14 -7.69 12.12
N GLY A 160 18.74 -6.46 11.85
CA GLY A 160 19.07 -5.74 10.64
C GLY A 160 19.73 -4.41 10.92
N GLU A 161 20.15 -3.75 9.84
CA GLU A 161 20.69 -2.39 9.94
C GLU A 161 19.60 -1.37 10.22
N ASP A 162 20.00 -0.26 10.81
CA ASP A 162 19.15 0.88 11.09
C ASP A 162 18.55 1.49 9.81
N VAL A 163 17.23 1.43 9.69
CA VAL A 163 16.49 1.95 8.53
C VAL A 163 16.61 3.48 8.43
N GLU A 164 16.75 4.18 9.53
CA GLU A 164 17.00 5.63 9.52
C GLU A 164 18.34 5.96 8.87
N ASN A 165 19.37 5.14 9.08
CA ASN A 165 20.64 5.29 8.38
C ASN A 165 20.51 5.06 6.87
N LEU A 166 19.70 4.10 6.45
CA LEU A 166 19.39 3.90 5.03
C LEU A 166 18.76 5.16 4.44
N ALA A 167 17.77 5.77 5.11
CA ALA A 167 17.13 7.01 4.64
C ALA A 167 18.18 8.13 4.48
N LYS A 168 19.07 8.30 5.47
CA LYS A 168 20.18 9.28 5.41
C LYS A 168 21.10 9.01 4.22
N GLN A 169 21.54 7.76 4.01
CA GLN A 169 22.40 7.37 2.89
C GLN A 169 21.75 7.64 1.53
N LYS A 170 20.42 7.47 1.44
CA LYS A 170 19.66 7.71 0.21
C LYS A 170 19.20 9.16 0.04
N ASN A 171 19.48 10.01 1.02
CA ASN A 171 19.06 11.41 1.07
C ASN A 171 17.54 11.58 0.90
N ILE A 172 16.77 10.77 1.61
CA ILE A 172 15.30 10.84 1.64
C ILE A 172 14.80 11.01 3.09
N PRO A 173 13.61 11.60 3.31
CA PRO A 173 13.07 11.77 4.66
C PRO A 173 12.82 10.43 5.35
N TYR A 174 13.16 10.31 6.63
CA TYR A 174 12.73 9.23 7.49
C TYR A 174 11.42 9.61 8.21
N LEU A 175 10.35 8.94 7.83
CA LEU A 175 9.01 9.25 8.34
C LEU A 175 8.78 8.68 9.75
N GLY A 176 9.42 7.59 10.09
CA GLY A 176 9.34 6.98 11.41
C GLY A 176 9.26 5.46 11.38
N LYS A 177 9.11 4.91 12.57
CA LYS A 177 9.01 3.46 12.78
C LYS A 177 7.65 3.09 13.35
N ILE A 178 7.09 1.97 12.88
CA ILE A 178 5.83 1.39 13.32
C ILE A 178 6.15 0.04 13.97
N PRO A 179 5.94 -0.10 15.29
CA PRO A 179 6.13 -1.37 15.98
C PRO A 179 5.16 -2.44 15.50
N PHE A 180 5.59 -3.70 15.57
CA PHE A 180 4.70 -4.84 15.34
C PHE A 180 3.68 -4.96 16.48
N ASP A 181 2.41 -5.10 16.12
CA ASP A 181 1.32 -5.32 17.05
C ASP A 181 0.43 -6.44 16.53
N THR A 182 0.32 -7.52 17.28
CA THR A 182 -0.48 -8.70 16.90
C THR A 182 -1.95 -8.39 16.67
N ARG A 183 -2.46 -7.32 17.30
CA ARG A 183 -3.85 -6.88 17.13
C ARG A 183 -4.15 -6.35 15.73
N ILE A 184 -3.12 -5.92 14.98
CA ILE A 184 -3.28 -5.51 13.58
C ILE A 184 -3.82 -6.69 12.76
N GLY A 185 -3.19 -7.86 12.84
CA GLY A 185 -3.65 -9.05 12.13
C GLY A 185 -5.08 -9.45 12.52
N LEU A 186 -5.38 -9.51 13.82
CA LEU A 186 -6.72 -9.86 14.31
C LEU A 186 -7.81 -8.90 13.80
N LYS A 187 -7.52 -7.60 13.75
CA LYS A 187 -8.45 -6.60 13.22
C LYS A 187 -8.61 -6.72 11.71
N THR A 188 -7.50 -6.92 11.00
CA THR A 188 -7.51 -7.15 9.55
C THR A 188 -8.35 -8.37 9.20
N ASP A 189 -8.16 -9.49 9.89
CA ASP A 189 -8.90 -10.74 9.68
C ASP A 189 -10.41 -10.57 9.90
N SER A 190 -10.81 -9.63 10.76
CA SER A 190 -12.21 -9.29 11.00
C SER A 190 -12.78 -8.21 10.06
N GLY A 191 -12.00 -7.73 9.11
CA GLY A 191 -12.40 -6.64 8.20
C GLY A 191 -12.60 -5.30 8.90
N SER A 192 -11.87 -5.07 10.01
CA SER A 192 -11.93 -3.83 10.79
C SER A 192 -10.59 -3.14 10.89
N LEU A 193 -10.60 -1.81 10.94
CA LEU A 193 -9.39 -1.01 10.98
C LEU A 193 -8.80 -1.00 12.40
N TYR A 194 -7.57 -1.47 12.54
CA TYR A 194 -6.82 -1.45 13.80
C TYR A 194 -6.79 -0.06 14.43
N TYR A 195 -6.54 0.96 13.63
CA TYR A 195 -6.34 2.33 14.10
C TYR A 195 -7.56 2.90 14.82
N THR A 196 -8.76 2.56 14.38
CA THR A 196 -10.03 3.08 14.97
C THR A 196 -10.10 2.85 16.48
N ASP A 197 -9.75 1.64 16.92
CA ASP A 197 -9.88 1.25 18.33
C ASP A 197 -8.58 1.38 19.12
N ASN A 198 -7.45 1.57 18.45
CA ASN A 198 -6.11 1.50 19.05
C ASN A 198 -5.25 2.75 18.80
N LYS A 199 -5.87 3.89 18.48
CA LYS A 199 -5.15 5.15 18.18
C LYS A 199 -4.23 5.61 19.31
N ASP A 200 -4.59 5.34 20.56
CA ASP A 200 -3.82 5.75 21.74
C ASP A 200 -2.72 4.75 22.14
N SER A 201 -2.65 3.59 21.51
CA SER A 201 -1.56 2.62 21.70
C SER A 201 -0.23 3.15 21.15
N VAL A 202 0.87 2.50 21.52
CA VAL A 202 2.22 2.84 21.01
C VAL A 202 2.22 2.79 19.47
N THR A 203 1.70 1.70 18.90
CA THR A 203 1.62 1.52 17.44
C THR A 203 0.65 2.51 16.79
N GLY A 204 -0.51 2.79 17.40
CA GLY A 204 -1.45 3.79 16.89
C GLY A 204 -0.86 5.19 16.83
N LYS A 205 -0.15 5.61 17.89
CA LYS A 205 0.56 6.90 17.92
C LYS A 205 1.69 6.95 16.89
N ALA A 206 2.40 5.85 16.68
CA ALA A 206 3.43 5.77 15.66
C ALA A 206 2.84 5.94 14.25
N ILE A 207 1.72 5.28 13.95
CA ILE A 207 0.97 5.45 12.69
C ILE A 207 0.55 6.91 12.52
N SER A 208 -0.06 7.54 13.54
CA SER A 208 -0.44 8.96 13.50
C SER A 208 0.74 9.86 13.16
N SER A 209 1.87 9.66 13.85
CA SER A 209 3.09 10.47 13.62
C SER A 209 3.61 10.34 12.18
N VAL A 210 3.59 9.14 11.60
CA VAL A 210 3.97 8.91 10.21
C VAL A 210 3.01 9.64 9.26
N VAL A 211 1.69 9.49 9.47
CA VAL A 211 0.68 10.17 8.66
C VAL A 211 0.83 11.68 8.72
N ASP A 212 1.03 12.27 9.91
CA ASP A 212 1.24 13.72 10.07
C ASP A 212 2.44 14.23 9.27
N LYS A 213 3.53 13.45 9.21
CA LYS A 213 4.71 13.80 8.41
C LYS A 213 4.42 13.70 6.91
N ILE A 214 3.69 12.66 6.47
CA ILE A 214 3.25 12.54 5.08
C ILE A 214 2.43 13.77 4.68
N LEU A 215 1.40 14.10 5.46
CA LEU A 215 0.51 15.24 5.19
C LEU A 215 1.25 16.59 5.14
N LYS A 216 2.31 16.75 5.94
CA LYS A 216 3.16 17.95 5.89
C LYS A 216 4.04 18.02 4.65
N SER A 217 4.40 16.88 4.08
CA SER A 217 5.30 16.80 2.91
C SER A 217 4.58 17.03 1.59
N ILE A 218 3.25 16.85 1.55
CA ILE A 218 2.44 16.98 0.32
C ILE A 218 1.61 18.26 0.26
N LYS A 219 1.75 19.13 1.26
CA LYS A 219 1.22 20.49 1.27
C LYS A 219 2.19 21.47 0.61
#